data_53b26c8392f7dae856c055ab63a54b41
#
_entry.id   53b26c8392f7dae856c055ab63a54b41
#
_cell.length_a   1.000
_cell.length_b   1.000
_cell.length_c   1.000
_cell.angle_alpha   90.00
_cell.angle_beta   90.00
_cell.angle_gamma   90.00
#
_symmetry.space_group_name_H-M   'P 1'
#
loop_
_entity.id
_entity.type
_entity.pdbx_description
1 polymer ?
#
loop_
_entity_poly.entity_id
_entity_poly.type
_entity_poly.pdbx_seq_one_letter_code
_entity_poly.pdbx_strand_id
1 'polypeptide(L)'
;MSGHSKWKNIMHKKEKTDSQRAKIFTKIGKEIAMAVRDGGADPNTNAKLHDLIAKAKANNVPNDNIERAIKKASGADGGVNYEVILYEGYGPSGVAVIVETTTDNRNRTAADVRHYFDKYGGNLGTTGCVSYMFSDKGVIAINGEGVDEEQLMMDALEAGAEDITGEDGIFEITTDPADFSAVSDALSSAGYTFISAEQSKIPANYVTLTDEDAIKNMEKLLDMLDDNDDVTNVWHNWEA
;
A
#
# COMPACT_ATOMS: atom_id res chain seq x y z
N MET A 1 -20.01 -2.99 -11.88
CA MET A 1 -20.48 -2.74 -10.52
C MET A 1 -19.58 -3.53 -9.59
N SER A 2 -18.55 -2.95 -9.12
CA SER A 2 -17.79 -3.46 -7.95
C SER A 2 -16.83 -2.35 -7.54
N GLY A 3 -17.32 -1.39 -6.86
CA GLY A 3 -16.55 -0.33 -6.26
C GLY A 3 -16.63 -0.41 -4.74
N HIS A 4 -16.41 -1.57 -4.16
CA HIS A 4 -16.14 -1.61 -2.73
C HIS A 4 -14.64 -1.49 -2.56
N SER A 5 -14.23 -0.27 -2.60
CA SER A 5 -12.88 0.17 -2.75
C SER A 5 -12.05 -0.23 -1.53
N LYS A 6 -10.77 -0.51 -1.76
CA LYS A 6 -9.67 -0.47 -0.79
C LYS A 6 -9.85 0.68 0.24
N TRP A 7 -10.61 1.70 -0.15
CA TRP A 7 -10.90 2.89 0.62
C TRP A 7 -11.73 2.63 1.90
N LYS A 8 -12.75 1.77 1.89
CA LYS A 8 -13.47 1.41 3.13
C LYS A 8 -12.52 0.83 4.17
N ASN A 9 -11.58 0.01 3.75
CA ASN A 9 -10.55 -0.54 4.64
C ASN A 9 -9.56 0.51 5.14
N ILE A 10 -9.32 1.59 4.37
CA ILE A 10 -8.48 2.72 4.77
C ILE A 10 -9.23 3.67 5.71
N MET A 11 -10.52 3.88 5.51
CA MET A 11 -11.34 4.78 6.36
C MET A 11 -11.47 4.27 7.80
N HIS A 12 -11.55 2.97 8.03
CA HIS A 12 -11.52 2.39 9.38
C HIS A 12 -10.18 2.61 10.12
N LYS A 13 -9.13 3.03 9.40
CA LYS A 13 -7.81 3.36 9.97
C LYS A 13 -7.62 4.86 10.30
N LYS A 14 -8.66 5.69 10.25
CA LYS A 14 -8.55 7.16 10.28
C LYS A 14 -8.11 7.78 11.62
N GLU A 15 -8.12 7.06 12.73
CA GLU A 15 -7.59 7.52 14.02
C GLU A 15 -6.31 6.76 14.39
N LYS A 16 -5.27 6.95 13.59
CA LYS A 16 -3.96 6.35 13.91
C LYS A 16 -3.37 7.02 15.13
N THR A 17 -3.10 6.21 16.16
CA THR A 17 -2.38 6.65 17.37
C THR A 17 -0.95 7.06 17.01
N ASP A 18 -0.29 7.82 17.90
CA ASP A 18 1.12 8.21 17.69
C ASP A 18 2.05 7.01 17.51
N SER A 19 1.75 5.88 18.16
CA SER A 19 2.48 4.62 17.97
C SER A 19 2.33 4.07 16.55
N GLN A 20 1.13 4.09 15.99
CA GLN A 20 0.88 3.64 14.61
C GLN A 20 1.55 4.55 13.58
N ARG A 21 1.57 5.88 13.84
CA ARG A 21 2.32 6.82 12.99
C ARG A 21 3.82 6.52 12.98
N ALA A 22 4.40 6.22 14.16
CA ALA A 22 5.82 5.85 14.26
C ALA A 22 6.15 4.59 13.45
N LYS A 23 5.25 3.58 13.47
CA LYS A 23 5.40 2.36 12.66
C LYS A 23 5.38 2.66 11.16
N ILE A 24 4.44 3.50 10.71
CA ILE A 24 4.38 3.93 9.30
C ILE A 24 5.68 4.60 8.88
N PHE A 25 6.22 5.49 9.72
CA PHE A 25 7.49 6.16 9.42
C PHE A 25 8.65 5.16 9.32
N THR A 26 8.67 4.13 10.17
CA THR A 26 9.67 3.06 10.13
C THR A 26 9.56 2.25 8.82
N LYS A 27 8.34 1.85 8.44
CA LYS A 27 8.07 1.10 7.21
C LYS A 27 8.48 1.89 5.97
N ILE A 28 8.01 3.13 5.83
CA ILE A 28 8.39 4.02 4.73
C ILE A 28 9.91 4.26 4.69
N GLY A 29 10.55 4.40 5.86
CA GLY A 29 12.00 4.54 5.94
C GLY A 29 12.78 3.34 5.39
N LYS A 30 12.27 2.11 5.59
CA LYS A 30 12.84 0.89 5.00
C LYS A 30 12.64 0.86 3.47
N GLU A 31 11.43 1.22 2.99
CA GLU A 31 11.14 1.29 1.55
C GLU A 31 12.04 2.33 0.85
N ILE A 32 12.24 3.51 1.46
CA ILE A 32 13.16 4.54 0.96
C ILE A 32 14.60 3.99 0.90
N ALA A 33 15.05 3.30 1.95
CA ALA A 33 16.39 2.72 1.97
C ALA A 33 16.62 1.73 0.82
N MET A 34 15.61 0.90 0.53
CA MET A 34 15.64 -0.03 -0.60
C MET A 34 15.67 0.71 -1.94
N ALA A 35 14.79 1.70 -2.13
CA ALA A 35 14.72 2.48 -3.37
C ALA A 35 16.04 3.21 -3.65
N VAL A 36 16.67 3.79 -2.63
CA VAL A 36 17.96 4.47 -2.75
C VAL A 36 19.08 3.49 -3.12
N ARG A 37 19.08 2.30 -2.52
CA ARG A 37 20.08 1.26 -2.84
C ARG A 37 19.96 0.80 -4.30
N ASP A 38 18.73 0.63 -4.78
CA ASP A 38 18.47 0.03 -6.08
C ASP A 38 18.54 1.05 -7.23
N GLY A 39 18.18 2.32 -6.99
CA GLY A 39 18.07 3.34 -8.03
C GLY A 39 18.82 4.66 -7.75
N GLY A 40 19.53 4.76 -6.62
CA GLY A 40 20.24 5.99 -6.23
C GLY A 40 19.39 6.97 -5.44
N ALA A 41 20.05 8.01 -4.90
CA ALA A 41 19.47 8.96 -3.94
C ALA A 41 18.78 10.17 -4.59
N ASP A 42 18.82 10.31 -5.92
CA ASP A 42 18.20 11.42 -6.64
C ASP A 42 16.77 11.04 -7.08
N PRO A 43 15.72 11.67 -6.50
CA PRO A 43 14.33 11.37 -6.86
C PRO A 43 13.96 11.76 -8.30
N ASN A 44 14.75 12.63 -8.97
CA ASN A 44 14.48 12.97 -10.35
C ASN A 44 14.88 11.85 -11.34
N THR A 45 15.76 10.95 -10.91
CA THR A 45 16.23 9.81 -11.72
C THR A 45 15.75 8.47 -11.17
N ASN A 46 15.15 8.46 -9.99
CA ASN A 46 14.65 7.28 -9.29
C ASN A 46 13.14 7.42 -9.03
N ALA A 47 12.32 6.96 -9.99
CA ALA A 47 10.85 7.08 -9.92
C ALA A 47 10.29 6.43 -8.64
N LYS A 48 10.80 5.26 -8.24
CA LYS A 48 10.37 4.59 -7.00
C LYS A 48 10.63 5.44 -5.75
N LEU A 49 11.78 6.12 -5.69
CA LEU A 49 12.10 7.04 -4.59
C LEU A 49 11.18 8.26 -4.62
N HIS A 50 10.90 8.79 -5.81
CA HIS A 50 9.96 9.91 -6.01
C HIS A 50 8.58 9.57 -5.44
N ASP A 51 8.01 8.43 -5.82
CA ASP A 51 6.69 7.97 -5.36
C ASP A 51 6.67 7.72 -3.83
N LEU A 52 7.75 7.16 -3.28
CA LEU A 52 7.88 6.96 -1.84
C LEU A 52 7.99 8.25 -1.05
N ILE A 53 8.61 9.30 -1.60
CA ILE A 53 8.62 10.64 -1.01
C ILE A 53 7.21 11.23 -1.01
N ALA A 54 6.44 11.07 -2.09
CA ALA A 54 5.05 11.50 -2.15
C ALA A 54 4.18 10.75 -1.12
N LYS A 55 4.33 9.41 -1.04
CA LYS A 55 3.68 8.55 -0.02
C LYS A 55 4.02 8.99 1.40
N ALA A 56 5.29 9.31 1.66
CA ALA A 56 5.76 9.79 2.97
C ALA A 56 5.08 11.11 3.36
N LYS A 57 5.05 12.08 2.45
CA LYS A 57 4.40 13.38 2.65
C LYS A 57 2.90 13.24 2.90
N ALA A 58 2.21 12.39 2.14
CA ALA A 58 0.78 12.08 2.33
C ALA A 58 0.48 11.45 3.71
N ASN A 59 1.46 10.73 4.28
CA ASN A 59 1.39 10.18 5.64
C ASN A 59 1.94 11.14 6.72
N ASN A 60 2.18 12.41 6.39
CA ASN A 60 2.71 13.43 7.30
C ASN A 60 4.07 13.06 7.91
N VAL A 61 4.92 12.35 7.19
CA VAL A 61 6.31 12.12 7.58
C VAL A 61 7.09 13.45 7.47
N PRO A 62 7.75 13.92 8.54
CA PRO A 62 8.53 15.15 8.47
C PRO A 62 9.63 15.07 7.39
N ASN A 63 9.83 16.17 6.64
CA ASN A 63 10.85 16.23 5.59
C ASN A 63 12.25 15.86 6.10
N ASP A 64 12.62 16.30 7.30
CA ASP A 64 13.90 15.96 7.92
C ASP A 64 14.10 14.44 8.10
N ASN A 65 13.02 13.69 8.34
CA ASN A 65 13.07 12.24 8.47
C ASN A 65 13.25 11.57 7.11
N ILE A 66 12.60 12.09 6.07
CA ILE A 66 12.75 11.62 4.68
C ILE A 66 14.19 11.84 4.22
N GLU A 67 14.71 13.06 4.37
CA GLU A 67 16.10 13.41 4.00
C GLU A 67 17.13 12.58 4.77
N ARG A 68 16.89 12.36 6.08
CA ARG A 68 17.75 11.53 6.91
C ARG A 68 17.75 10.07 6.46
N ALA A 69 16.59 9.52 6.07
CA ALA A 69 16.47 8.16 5.54
C ALA A 69 17.25 8.01 4.22
N ILE A 70 17.09 8.95 3.30
CA ILE A 70 17.82 8.98 2.02
C ILE A 70 19.35 9.08 2.27
N LYS A 71 19.76 10.03 3.11
CA LYS A 71 21.18 10.23 3.44
C LYS A 71 21.81 9.00 4.11
N LYS A 72 21.08 8.36 5.03
CA LYS A 72 21.54 7.14 5.69
C LYS A 72 21.72 5.99 4.70
N ALA A 73 20.78 5.84 3.76
CA ALA A 73 20.84 4.80 2.75
C ALA A 73 21.93 5.01 1.70
N SER A 74 22.27 6.26 1.38
CA SER A 74 23.33 6.61 0.42
C SER A 74 24.74 6.65 1.03
N GLY A 75 24.88 6.48 2.35
CA GLY A 75 26.16 6.56 3.05
C GLY A 75 27.06 5.35 2.81
N ALA A 76 28.41 5.58 2.88
CA ALA A 76 29.42 4.55 2.64
C ALA A 76 29.45 3.42 3.69
N ASP A 77 28.79 3.57 4.83
CA ASP A 77 28.75 2.59 5.93
C ASP A 77 27.73 1.47 5.74
N GLY A 78 27.29 1.24 4.50
CA GLY A 78 26.43 0.14 4.09
C GLY A 78 25.25 -0.05 5.05
N GLY A 79 24.17 0.67 4.85
CA GLY A 79 22.97 0.54 5.68
C GLY A 79 22.53 -0.91 5.84
N VAL A 80 21.57 -1.16 6.72
CA VAL A 80 20.97 -2.48 6.94
C VAL A 80 20.57 -3.08 5.59
N ASN A 81 21.02 -4.31 5.33
CA ASN A 81 20.68 -4.99 4.09
C ASN A 81 19.27 -5.55 4.17
N TYR A 82 18.30 -4.77 3.72
CA TYR A 82 16.92 -5.20 3.61
C TYR A 82 16.69 -6.02 2.35
N GLU A 83 15.78 -7.00 2.43
CA GLU A 83 15.23 -7.72 1.30
C GLU A 83 13.70 -7.60 1.29
N VAL A 84 13.10 -7.52 0.10
CA VAL A 84 11.65 -7.57 -0.08
C VAL A 84 11.23 -9.01 -0.31
N ILE A 85 10.26 -9.48 0.46
CA ILE A 85 9.72 -10.83 0.36
C ILE A 85 8.21 -10.74 0.31
N LEU A 86 7.61 -11.44 -0.68
CA LEU A 86 6.17 -11.62 -0.77
C LEU A 86 5.79 -12.96 -0.14
N TYR A 87 4.83 -12.90 0.77
CA TYR A 87 4.15 -14.08 1.32
C TYR A 87 2.72 -14.11 0.79
N GLU A 88 2.25 -15.29 0.45
CA GLU A 88 0.93 -15.50 -0.11
C GLU A 88 0.21 -16.57 0.68
N GLY A 89 -1.08 -16.39 0.91
CA GLY A 89 -1.87 -17.36 1.65
C GLY A 89 -3.36 -17.07 1.62
N TYR A 90 -4.08 -17.90 2.32
CA TYR A 90 -5.51 -17.73 2.52
C TYR A 90 -5.78 -17.42 3.99
N GLY A 91 -6.51 -16.36 4.26
CA GLY A 91 -7.10 -16.04 5.54
C GLY A 91 -8.36 -16.88 5.81
N PRO A 92 -9.09 -16.57 6.89
CA PRO A 92 -10.36 -17.23 7.23
C PRO A 92 -11.32 -17.28 6.04
N SER A 93 -12.02 -18.41 5.90
CA SER A 93 -13.02 -18.65 4.84
C SER A 93 -12.49 -18.47 3.40
N GLY A 94 -11.19 -18.60 3.20
CA GLY A 94 -10.59 -18.57 1.87
C GLY A 94 -10.33 -17.18 1.29
N VAL A 95 -10.29 -16.14 2.12
CA VAL A 95 -9.85 -14.81 1.71
C VAL A 95 -8.41 -14.87 1.22
N ALA A 96 -8.15 -14.49 -0.03
CA ALA A 96 -6.80 -14.40 -0.56
C ALA A 96 -6.05 -13.21 0.07
N VAL A 97 -4.83 -13.44 0.54
CA VAL A 97 -3.99 -12.42 1.19
C VAL A 97 -2.59 -12.47 0.62
N ILE A 98 -2.08 -11.29 0.23
CA ILE A 98 -0.67 -11.07 -0.13
C ILE A 98 -0.07 -10.15 0.93
N VAL A 99 1.09 -10.53 1.46
CA VAL A 99 1.84 -9.76 2.45
C VAL A 99 3.20 -9.44 1.88
N GLU A 100 3.47 -8.16 1.66
CA GLU A 100 4.79 -7.67 1.31
C GLU A 100 5.55 -7.29 2.57
N THR A 101 6.79 -7.70 2.63
CA THR A 101 7.67 -7.43 3.77
C THR A 101 8.99 -6.85 3.30
N THR A 102 9.53 -5.91 4.09
CA THR A 102 10.89 -5.39 3.93
C THR A 102 11.65 -5.69 5.21
N THR A 103 12.52 -6.69 5.18
CA THR A 103 13.14 -7.25 6.37
C THR A 103 14.66 -7.40 6.23
N ASP A 104 15.34 -7.33 7.36
CA ASP A 104 16.75 -7.70 7.54
C ASP A 104 16.94 -9.14 8.03
N ASN A 105 15.83 -9.85 8.32
CA ASN A 105 15.85 -11.21 8.85
C ASN A 105 14.68 -12.06 8.33
N ARG A 106 14.90 -12.70 7.17
CA ARG A 106 13.92 -13.56 6.49
C ARG A 106 13.30 -14.63 7.40
N ASN A 107 14.10 -15.25 8.25
CA ASN A 107 13.62 -16.36 9.09
C ASN A 107 12.66 -15.87 10.19
N ARG A 108 12.97 -14.73 10.82
CA ARG A 108 12.09 -14.09 11.80
C ARG A 108 10.76 -13.75 11.14
N THR A 109 10.80 -13.00 10.05
CA THR A 109 9.59 -12.54 9.36
C THR A 109 8.74 -13.69 8.84
N ALA A 110 9.35 -14.73 8.26
CA ALA A 110 8.62 -15.92 7.82
C ALA A 110 7.91 -16.64 8.96
N ALA A 111 8.56 -16.74 10.14
CA ALA A 111 7.97 -17.37 11.31
C ALA A 111 6.79 -16.54 11.86
N ASP A 112 6.94 -15.21 11.92
CA ASP A 112 5.90 -14.31 12.40
C ASP A 112 4.67 -14.34 11.47
N VAL A 113 4.87 -14.16 10.17
CA VAL A 113 3.78 -14.18 9.19
C VAL A 113 3.04 -15.52 9.23
N ARG A 114 3.77 -16.65 9.23
CA ARG A 114 3.15 -17.98 9.36
C ARG A 114 2.34 -18.11 10.63
N HIS A 115 2.89 -17.68 11.77
CA HIS A 115 2.21 -17.72 13.05
C HIS A 115 0.89 -16.94 13.04
N TYR A 116 0.87 -15.76 12.38
CA TYR A 116 -0.37 -14.96 12.31
C TYR A 116 -1.45 -15.66 11.49
N PHE A 117 -1.09 -16.21 10.32
CA PHE A 117 -2.04 -16.98 9.51
C PHE A 117 -2.59 -18.18 10.30
N ASP A 118 -1.71 -19.02 10.86
CA ASP A 118 -2.11 -20.22 11.60
C ASP A 118 -3.00 -19.88 12.81
N LYS A 119 -2.65 -18.82 13.54
CA LYS A 119 -3.38 -18.41 14.76
C LYS A 119 -4.80 -17.94 14.49
N TYR A 120 -5.03 -17.32 13.35
CA TYR A 120 -6.33 -16.73 13.01
C TYR A 120 -7.11 -17.51 11.95
N GLY A 121 -6.82 -18.80 11.81
CA GLY A 121 -7.60 -19.71 10.98
C GLY A 121 -7.34 -19.61 9.48
N GLY A 122 -6.19 -19.03 9.12
CA GLY A 122 -5.68 -19.01 7.76
C GLY A 122 -4.63 -20.07 7.50
N ASN A 123 -4.02 -20.00 6.34
CA ASN A 123 -2.92 -20.87 5.93
C ASN A 123 -1.97 -20.15 4.99
N LEU A 124 -0.69 -20.10 5.35
CA LEU A 124 0.34 -19.56 4.47
C LEU A 124 0.67 -20.58 3.38
N GLY A 125 0.51 -20.15 2.13
CA GLY A 125 0.74 -20.99 0.94
C GLY A 125 2.14 -20.86 0.35
N THR A 126 2.28 -21.38 -0.85
CA THR A 126 3.49 -21.21 -1.66
C THR A 126 3.37 -19.96 -2.52
N THR A 127 4.50 -19.40 -2.95
CA THR A 127 4.52 -18.26 -3.90
C THR A 127 3.71 -18.60 -5.15
N GLY A 128 2.85 -17.67 -5.58
CA GLY A 128 1.96 -17.84 -6.72
C GLY A 128 0.59 -18.44 -6.39
N CYS A 129 0.30 -18.78 -5.13
CA CYS A 129 -0.96 -19.44 -4.79
C CYS A 129 -2.18 -18.50 -4.85
N VAL A 130 -1.99 -17.17 -4.68
CA VAL A 130 -3.08 -16.19 -4.76
C VAL A 130 -2.76 -14.99 -5.66
N SER A 131 -1.50 -14.73 -6.00
CA SER A 131 -1.08 -13.55 -6.78
C SER A 131 -1.75 -13.45 -8.14
N TYR A 132 -2.12 -14.57 -8.77
CA TYR A 132 -2.86 -14.61 -10.04
C TYR A 132 -4.26 -13.97 -9.94
N MET A 133 -4.79 -13.79 -8.73
CA MET A 133 -6.09 -13.15 -8.50
C MET A 133 -5.99 -11.62 -8.41
N PHE A 134 -4.79 -11.06 -8.44
CA PHE A 134 -4.54 -9.63 -8.26
C PHE A 134 -3.84 -9.06 -9.50
N SER A 135 -4.13 -7.80 -9.78
CA SER A 135 -3.45 -7.01 -10.80
C SER A 135 -2.72 -5.84 -10.15
N ASP A 136 -1.49 -5.57 -10.59
CA ASP A 136 -0.76 -4.39 -10.17
C ASP A 136 -1.37 -3.16 -10.84
N LYS A 137 -1.68 -2.12 -10.06
CA LYS A 137 -2.26 -0.86 -10.50
C LYS A 137 -1.69 0.31 -9.72
N GLY A 138 -1.61 1.49 -10.35
CA GLY A 138 -1.55 2.73 -9.60
C GLY A 138 -2.95 3.09 -9.10
N VAL A 139 -3.07 3.53 -7.85
CA VAL A 139 -4.34 3.92 -7.23
C VAL A 139 -4.18 5.27 -6.57
N ILE A 140 -5.00 6.24 -6.98
CA ILE A 140 -5.02 7.59 -6.42
C ILE A 140 -6.43 7.82 -5.86
N ALA A 141 -6.52 8.17 -4.58
CA ALA A 141 -7.78 8.53 -3.93
C ALA A 141 -7.83 10.04 -3.66
N ILE A 142 -8.92 10.67 -4.08
CA ILE A 142 -9.15 12.12 -3.96
C ILE A 142 -10.42 12.36 -3.16
N ASN A 143 -10.37 13.33 -2.22
CA ASN A 143 -11.58 13.80 -1.55
C ASN A 143 -12.44 14.57 -2.54
N GLY A 144 -13.67 14.13 -2.76
CA GLY A 144 -14.61 14.74 -3.70
C GLY A 144 -15.25 16.05 -3.20
N GLU A 145 -15.00 16.46 -1.95
CA GLU A 145 -15.57 17.71 -1.43
C GLU A 145 -15.05 18.93 -2.21
N GLY A 146 -15.94 19.58 -2.93
CA GLY A 146 -15.62 20.75 -3.75
C GLY A 146 -14.92 20.44 -5.09
N VAL A 147 -14.80 19.17 -5.45
CA VAL A 147 -14.23 18.72 -6.73
C VAL A 147 -15.34 18.62 -7.78
N ASP A 148 -15.09 19.18 -8.95
CA ASP A 148 -15.94 18.98 -10.13
C ASP A 148 -15.61 17.62 -10.75
N GLU A 149 -16.57 16.69 -10.70
CA GLU A 149 -16.41 15.32 -11.17
C GLU A 149 -16.10 15.24 -12.67
N GLU A 150 -16.79 16.06 -13.49
CA GLU A 150 -16.60 16.06 -14.95
C GLU A 150 -15.18 16.56 -15.30
N GLN A 151 -14.72 17.60 -14.60
CA GLN A 151 -13.38 18.14 -14.81
C GLN A 151 -12.32 17.15 -14.34
N LEU A 152 -12.48 16.54 -13.17
CA LEU A 152 -11.55 15.51 -12.66
C LEU A 152 -11.45 14.33 -13.63
N MET A 153 -12.59 13.88 -14.18
CA MET A 153 -12.62 12.79 -15.15
C MET A 153 -11.84 13.14 -16.41
N MET A 154 -12.01 14.36 -16.94
CA MET A 154 -11.27 14.81 -18.11
C MET A 154 -9.76 14.89 -17.82
N ASP A 155 -9.38 15.54 -16.72
CA ASP A 155 -7.97 15.73 -16.35
C ASP A 155 -7.26 14.38 -16.12
N ALA A 156 -7.93 13.43 -15.47
CA ALA A 156 -7.36 12.12 -15.21
C ALA A 156 -7.21 11.27 -16.48
N LEU A 157 -8.23 11.25 -17.36
CA LEU A 157 -8.14 10.52 -18.63
C LEU A 157 -7.08 11.13 -19.57
N GLU A 158 -6.98 12.47 -19.63
CA GLU A 158 -5.92 13.14 -20.40
C GLU A 158 -4.53 12.83 -19.85
N ALA A 159 -4.40 12.67 -18.54
CA ALA A 159 -3.16 12.29 -17.88
C ALA A 159 -2.77 10.81 -18.10
N GLY A 160 -3.71 9.94 -18.54
CA GLY A 160 -3.47 8.53 -18.80
C GLY A 160 -4.06 7.57 -17.76
N ALA A 161 -5.06 8.00 -16.98
CA ALA A 161 -5.80 7.10 -16.10
C ALA A 161 -6.58 6.06 -16.93
N GLU A 162 -6.68 4.83 -16.39
CA GLU A 162 -7.46 3.75 -17.01
C GLU A 162 -8.94 3.81 -16.63
N ASP A 163 -9.22 4.17 -15.37
CA ASP A 163 -10.58 4.19 -14.85
C ASP A 163 -10.72 5.19 -13.70
N ILE A 164 -11.94 5.69 -13.49
CA ILE A 164 -12.31 6.55 -12.38
C ILE A 164 -13.63 6.05 -11.83
N THR A 165 -13.67 5.86 -10.52
CA THR A 165 -14.91 5.53 -9.79
C THR A 165 -15.13 6.52 -8.65
N GLY A 166 -16.38 6.94 -8.45
CA GLY A 166 -16.80 7.82 -7.35
C GLY A 166 -17.75 7.08 -6.42
N GLU A 167 -17.42 6.98 -5.13
CA GLU A 167 -18.28 6.40 -4.11
C GLU A 167 -18.08 7.13 -2.76
N ASP A 168 -19.16 7.37 -2.03
CA ASP A 168 -19.16 8.01 -0.69
C ASP A 168 -18.38 9.34 -0.62
N GLY A 169 -18.37 10.13 -1.72
CA GLY A 169 -17.69 11.42 -1.79
C GLY A 169 -16.18 11.31 -1.99
N ILE A 170 -15.70 10.17 -2.45
CA ILE A 170 -14.31 9.93 -2.78
C ILE A 170 -14.21 9.44 -4.22
N PHE A 171 -13.25 9.96 -4.95
CA PHE A 171 -12.89 9.48 -6.29
C PHE A 171 -11.66 8.59 -6.19
N GLU A 172 -11.76 7.38 -6.71
CA GLU A 172 -10.64 6.46 -6.89
C GLU A 172 -10.28 6.40 -8.37
N ILE A 173 -9.02 6.71 -8.67
CA ILE A 173 -8.46 6.74 -10.01
C ILE A 173 -7.47 5.60 -10.10
N THR A 174 -7.61 4.75 -11.12
CA THR A 174 -6.71 3.63 -11.40
C THR A 174 -5.88 3.88 -12.65
N THR A 175 -4.63 3.46 -12.62
CA THR A 175 -3.68 3.58 -13.73
C THR A 175 -2.93 2.28 -13.96
N ASP A 176 -2.32 2.12 -15.14
CA ASP A 176 -1.21 1.20 -15.27
C ASP A 176 -0.09 1.61 -14.29
N PRO A 177 0.64 0.64 -13.69
CA PRO A 177 1.76 0.98 -12.79
C PRO A 177 2.84 1.84 -13.45
N ALA A 178 3.05 1.72 -14.75
CA ALA A 178 4.04 2.51 -15.49
C ALA A 178 3.63 3.99 -15.62
N ASP A 179 2.33 4.27 -15.69
CA ASP A 179 1.79 5.62 -15.89
C ASP A 179 1.47 6.32 -14.56
N PHE A 180 1.53 5.61 -13.43
CA PHE A 180 1.14 6.09 -12.11
C PHE A 180 1.80 7.42 -11.73
N SER A 181 3.12 7.53 -11.86
CA SER A 181 3.84 8.75 -11.48
C SER A 181 3.43 9.94 -12.35
N ALA A 182 3.28 9.73 -13.67
CA ALA A 182 2.89 10.79 -14.60
C ALA A 182 1.47 11.30 -14.32
N VAL A 183 0.53 10.38 -14.06
CA VAL A 183 -0.86 10.73 -13.72
C VAL A 183 -0.93 11.45 -12.38
N SER A 184 -0.21 10.95 -11.36
CA SER A 184 -0.13 11.57 -10.03
C SER A 184 0.43 13.00 -10.11
N ASP A 185 1.50 13.22 -10.85
CA ASP A 185 2.11 14.55 -11.03
C ASP A 185 1.18 15.50 -11.77
N ALA A 186 0.50 15.04 -12.82
CA ALA A 186 -0.45 15.84 -13.59
C ALA A 186 -1.63 16.30 -12.72
N LEU A 187 -2.25 15.39 -11.98
CA LEU A 187 -3.37 15.70 -11.09
C LEU A 187 -2.95 16.60 -9.91
N SER A 188 -1.77 16.38 -9.34
CA SER A 188 -1.21 17.27 -8.32
C SER A 188 -0.96 18.68 -8.85
N SER A 189 -0.46 18.81 -10.09
CA SER A 189 -0.22 20.08 -10.76
C SER A 189 -1.52 20.81 -11.11
N ALA A 190 -2.59 20.08 -11.40
CA ALA A 190 -3.94 20.60 -11.59
C ALA A 190 -4.59 21.07 -10.28
N GLY A 191 -3.98 20.80 -9.12
CA GLY A 191 -4.41 21.29 -7.81
C GLY A 191 -5.26 20.29 -7.01
N TYR A 192 -5.38 19.04 -7.45
CA TYR A 192 -6.09 18.02 -6.69
C TYR A 192 -5.29 17.59 -5.46
N THR A 193 -5.99 17.44 -4.34
CA THR A 193 -5.39 16.96 -3.07
C THR A 193 -5.68 15.48 -2.88
N PHE A 194 -4.64 14.70 -2.77
CA PHE A 194 -4.77 13.26 -2.60
C PHE A 194 -4.99 12.89 -1.13
N ILE A 195 -5.89 11.94 -0.92
CA ILE A 195 -6.01 11.23 0.35
C ILE A 195 -4.92 10.15 0.41
N SER A 196 -4.69 9.47 -0.72
CA SER A 196 -3.60 8.52 -0.91
C SER A 196 -3.22 8.44 -2.38
N ALA A 197 -1.96 8.12 -2.66
CA ALA A 197 -1.48 7.78 -3.99
C ALA A 197 -0.38 6.73 -3.84
N GLU A 198 -0.60 5.53 -4.38
CA GLU A 198 0.34 4.43 -4.25
C GLU A 198 0.11 3.34 -5.31
N GLN A 199 1.14 2.58 -5.60
CA GLN A 199 0.98 1.34 -6.38
C GLN A 199 0.38 0.26 -5.47
N SER A 200 -0.58 -0.49 -5.99
CA SER A 200 -1.37 -1.45 -5.22
C SER A 200 -1.70 -2.69 -6.04
N LYS A 201 -2.07 -3.76 -5.34
CA LYS A 201 -2.59 -4.99 -5.96
C LYS A 201 -4.10 -5.03 -5.80
N ILE A 202 -4.81 -4.94 -6.91
CA ILE A 202 -6.28 -4.93 -6.96
C ILE A 202 -6.78 -6.35 -7.28
N PRO A 203 -7.64 -6.93 -6.43
CA PRO A 203 -8.19 -8.26 -6.68
C PRO A 203 -9.22 -8.21 -7.80
N ALA A 204 -9.22 -9.26 -8.65
CA ALA A 204 -10.22 -9.41 -9.70
C ALA A 204 -11.61 -9.76 -9.16
N ASN A 205 -11.69 -10.40 -8.00
CA ASN A 205 -12.93 -10.80 -7.33
C ASN A 205 -12.81 -10.60 -5.83
N TYR A 206 -13.89 -10.15 -5.20
CA TYR A 206 -13.99 -9.98 -3.76
C TYR A 206 -14.73 -11.14 -3.10
N VAL A 207 -14.46 -11.38 -1.82
CA VAL A 207 -15.10 -12.38 -0.96
C VAL A 207 -15.76 -11.67 0.21
N THR A 208 -17.08 -11.83 0.36
CA THR A 208 -17.84 -11.34 1.50
C THR A 208 -17.87 -12.41 2.60
N LEU A 209 -17.49 -12.06 3.81
CA LEU A 209 -17.58 -12.94 4.98
C LEU A 209 -18.92 -12.71 5.66
N THR A 210 -19.60 -13.80 6.00
CA THR A 210 -20.89 -13.77 6.71
C THR A 210 -20.83 -14.38 8.12
N ASP A 211 -19.79 -15.16 8.41
CA ASP A 211 -19.55 -15.76 9.71
C ASP A 211 -18.83 -14.76 10.63
N GLU A 212 -19.41 -14.45 11.79
CA GLU A 212 -18.88 -13.47 12.74
C GLU A 212 -17.48 -13.84 13.27
N ASP A 213 -17.21 -15.13 13.47
CA ASP A 213 -15.90 -15.59 13.93
C ASP A 213 -14.85 -15.46 12.82
N ALA A 214 -15.23 -15.71 11.57
CA ALA A 214 -14.35 -15.50 10.42
C ALA A 214 -14.02 -14.01 10.23
N ILE A 215 -15.01 -13.12 10.34
CA ILE A 215 -14.83 -11.66 10.28
C ILE A 215 -13.84 -11.23 11.36
N LYS A 216 -14.12 -11.58 12.62
CA LYS A 216 -13.27 -11.23 13.76
C LYS A 216 -11.84 -11.76 13.66
N ASN A 217 -11.68 -12.97 13.12
CA ASN A 217 -10.36 -13.55 12.91
C ASN A 217 -9.63 -12.86 11.74
N MET A 218 -10.35 -12.47 10.67
CA MET A 218 -9.76 -11.72 9.56
C MET A 218 -9.27 -10.34 10.01
N GLU A 219 -10.08 -9.60 10.76
CA GLU A 219 -9.69 -8.32 11.35
C GLU A 219 -8.40 -8.45 12.18
N LYS A 220 -8.35 -9.46 13.08
CA LYS A 220 -7.17 -9.71 13.92
C LYS A 220 -5.93 -10.12 13.12
N LEU A 221 -6.11 -10.88 12.04
CA LEU A 221 -5.02 -11.24 11.15
C LEU A 221 -4.43 -9.97 10.51
N LEU A 222 -5.30 -9.10 9.98
CA LEU A 222 -4.88 -7.84 9.37
C LEU A 222 -4.20 -6.91 10.38
N ASP A 223 -4.75 -6.79 11.60
CA ASP A 223 -4.15 -5.99 12.67
C ASP A 223 -2.75 -6.48 13.04
N MET A 224 -2.57 -7.80 13.18
CA MET A 224 -1.27 -8.37 13.52
C MET A 224 -0.25 -8.21 12.40
N LEU A 225 -0.67 -8.34 11.15
CA LEU A 225 0.19 -8.07 10.00
C LEU A 225 0.58 -6.58 9.93
N ASP A 226 -0.38 -5.69 10.12
CA ASP A 226 -0.15 -4.24 10.11
C ASP A 226 0.77 -3.79 11.26
N ASP A 227 0.66 -4.46 12.41
CA ASP A 227 1.46 -4.19 13.59
C ASP A 227 2.92 -4.67 13.48
N ASN A 228 3.22 -5.56 12.55
CA ASN A 228 4.58 -6.06 12.35
C ASN A 228 5.44 -5.04 11.59
N ASP A 229 6.60 -4.69 12.16
CA ASP A 229 7.51 -3.69 11.60
C ASP A 229 8.15 -4.10 10.26
N ASP A 230 8.16 -5.39 9.95
CA ASP A 230 8.72 -5.90 8.69
C ASP A 230 7.67 -5.97 7.57
N VAL A 231 6.38 -5.93 7.89
CA VAL A 231 5.30 -5.92 6.89
C VAL A 231 5.12 -4.51 6.35
N THR A 232 5.33 -4.31 5.06
CA THR A 232 5.18 -3.02 4.40
C THR A 232 3.80 -2.81 3.78
N ASN A 233 3.27 -3.85 3.12
CA ASN A 233 1.94 -3.80 2.52
C ASN A 233 1.19 -5.12 2.74
N VAL A 234 -0.14 -5.02 2.85
CA VAL A 234 -1.05 -6.17 2.89
C VAL A 234 -2.19 -5.91 1.91
N TRP A 235 -2.38 -6.84 0.98
CA TRP A 235 -3.48 -6.83 0.04
C TRP A 235 -4.34 -8.06 0.23
N HIS A 236 -5.64 -7.91 0.13
CA HIS A 236 -6.59 -8.99 0.29
C HIS A 236 -7.84 -8.75 -0.55
N ASN A 237 -8.59 -9.81 -0.82
CA ASN A 237 -9.84 -9.73 -1.56
C ASN A 237 -11.09 -9.82 -0.66
N TRP A 238 -10.95 -9.56 0.62
CA TRP A 238 -12.09 -9.45 1.53
C TRP A 238 -12.82 -8.12 1.32
N GLU A 239 -14.12 -8.22 1.09
CA GLU A 239 -15.06 -7.11 1.07
C GLU A 239 -15.69 -6.98 2.46
N ALA A 240 -15.39 -5.88 3.16
CA ALA A 240 -15.82 -5.60 4.53
C ALA A 240 -17.15 -4.83 4.58
#